data_b838e9f67cec38c6056add305ca484ae
#
_entry.id   b838e9f67cec38c6056add305ca484ae
#
_cell.length_a   1.000
_cell.length_b   1.000
_cell.length_c   1.000
_cell.angle_alpha   90.00
_cell.angle_beta   90.00
_cell.angle_gamma   90.00
#
_symmetry.space_group_name_H-M   'P 1'
#
loop_
_entity.id
_entity.type
_entity.pdbx_description
1 polymer ?
#
loop_
_entity_poly.entity_id
_entity_poly.type
_entity_poly.pdbx_seq_one_letter_code
_entity_poly.pdbx_strand_id
1 'polypeptide(L)'
;MMNIKSKNEEFMLFNQLSDEWWNENGKFKILHQIKSHRMTYILDQIKNRDIKNLKILDVGCGGGIMCEPLARLGAKVTGIDFAPNNIKAAKIHSKNNKLKI
;
A
#
# COMPACT_ATOMS: atom_id res chain seq x y z
N MET A 1 -32.48 -7.99 1.53
CA MET A 1 -32.57 -6.72 0.78
C MET A 1 -31.16 -6.21 0.51
N MET A 2 -30.83 -5.99 -0.74
CA MET A 2 -29.53 -5.46 -1.11
C MET A 2 -29.54 -3.94 -1.08
N ASN A 3 -28.58 -3.34 -0.36
CA ASN A 3 -28.29 -1.94 -0.50
C ASN A 3 -27.37 -1.73 -1.71
N ILE A 4 -27.91 -1.11 -2.73
CA ILE A 4 -27.13 -0.76 -3.92
C ILE A 4 -26.56 0.64 -3.68
N LYS A 5 -25.25 0.71 -3.45
CA LYS A 5 -24.54 2.00 -3.38
C LYS A 5 -24.27 2.50 -4.79
N SER A 6 -24.40 3.81 -4.98
CA SER A 6 -23.95 4.44 -6.22
C SER A 6 -22.44 4.30 -6.36
N LYS A 7 -21.92 4.41 -7.60
CA LYS A 7 -20.47 4.41 -7.83
C LYS A 7 -19.76 5.52 -7.07
N ASN A 8 -20.40 6.68 -6.91
CA ASN A 8 -19.84 7.79 -6.14
C ASN A 8 -19.73 7.47 -4.65
N GLU A 9 -20.74 6.81 -4.09
CA GLU A 9 -20.71 6.38 -2.69
C GLU A 9 -19.61 5.35 -2.44
N GLU A 10 -19.45 4.37 -3.35
CA GLU A 10 -18.37 3.41 -3.27
C GLU A 10 -17.01 4.07 -3.35
N PHE A 11 -16.83 4.99 -4.29
CA PHE A 11 -15.58 5.75 -4.45
C PHE A 11 -15.24 6.53 -3.17
N MET A 12 -16.23 7.21 -2.59
CA MET A 12 -16.04 7.94 -1.34
C MET A 12 -15.66 7.01 -0.18
N LEU A 13 -16.30 5.85 -0.09
CA LEU A 13 -15.98 4.87 0.94
C LEU A 13 -14.52 4.39 0.82
N PHE A 14 -14.08 4.05 -0.38
CA PHE A 14 -12.70 3.59 -0.58
C PHE A 14 -11.67 4.69 -0.41
N ASN A 15 -12.02 5.95 -0.72
CA ASN A 15 -11.18 7.09 -0.38
C ASN A 15 -11.02 7.23 1.13
N GLN A 16 -12.10 7.08 1.89
CA GLN A 16 -12.05 7.12 3.36
C GLN A 16 -11.17 6.00 3.92
N LEU A 17 -11.31 4.78 3.38
CA LEU A 17 -10.48 3.65 3.78
C LEU A 17 -9.01 3.89 3.46
N SER A 18 -8.72 4.46 2.30
CA SER A 18 -7.36 4.84 1.92
C SER A 18 -6.78 5.87 2.87
N ASP A 19 -7.53 6.92 3.16
CA ASP A 19 -7.11 7.97 4.10
C ASP A 19 -6.89 7.39 5.50
N GLU A 20 -7.72 6.46 5.94
CA GLU A 20 -7.56 5.79 7.22
C GLU A 20 -6.27 4.97 7.30
N TRP A 21 -5.97 4.17 6.28
CA TRP A 21 -4.73 3.40 6.20
C TRP A 21 -3.50 4.30 6.26
N TRP A 22 -3.56 5.45 5.62
CA TRP A 22 -2.43 6.38 5.47
C TRP A 22 -2.40 7.49 6.50
N ASN A 23 -3.34 7.49 7.44
CA ASN A 23 -3.30 8.41 8.58
C ASN A 23 -2.26 7.92 9.60
N GLU A 24 -1.13 8.61 9.66
CA GLU A 24 -0.02 8.27 10.54
C GLU A 24 -0.35 8.38 12.03
N ASN A 25 -1.44 9.06 12.37
CA ASN A 25 -1.93 9.22 13.74
C ASN A 25 -3.20 8.41 14.01
N GLY A 26 -3.63 7.59 13.06
CA GLY A 26 -4.83 6.78 13.15
C GLY A 26 -4.56 5.36 13.69
N LYS A 27 -5.49 4.46 13.40
CA LYS A 27 -5.43 3.08 13.91
C LYS A 27 -4.28 2.24 13.33
N PHE A 28 -3.67 2.67 12.22
CA PHE A 28 -2.51 2.01 11.62
C PHE A 28 -1.18 2.69 11.97
N LYS A 29 -1.19 3.55 12.97
CA LYS A 29 -0.01 4.31 13.43
C LYS A 29 1.22 3.43 13.63
N ILE A 30 1.06 2.27 14.26
CA ILE A 30 2.18 1.37 14.54
C ILE A 30 2.85 0.92 13.24
N LEU A 31 2.08 0.61 12.20
CA LEU A 31 2.63 0.20 10.90
C LEU A 31 3.46 1.31 10.25
N HIS A 32 3.03 2.56 10.39
CA HIS A 32 3.80 3.70 9.91
C HIS A 32 5.08 3.91 10.73
N GLN A 33 5.01 3.71 12.04
CA GLN A 33 6.17 3.86 12.92
C GLN A 33 7.26 2.84 12.65
N ILE A 34 6.90 1.59 12.34
CA ILE A 34 7.88 0.53 12.08
C ILE A 34 8.33 0.48 10.61
N LYS A 35 7.75 1.28 9.75
CA LYS A 35 8.03 1.26 8.31
C LYS A 35 9.51 1.47 8.00
N SER A 36 10.15 2.45 8.64
CA SER A 36 11.56 2.74 8.39
C SER A 36 12.48 1.58 8.79
N HIS A 37 12.19 0.92 9.90
CA HIS A 37 12.96 -0.24 10.34
C HIS A 37 12.79 -1.41 9.37
N ARG A 38 11.58 -1.64 8.90
CA ARG A 38 11.29 -2.68 7.91
C ARG A 38 11.99 -2.40 6.59
N MET A 39 11.95 -1.15 6.14
CA MET A 39 12.65 -0.74 4.92
C MET A 39 14.15 -0.93 5.04
N THR A 40 14.74 -0.53 6.15
CA THR A 40 16.17 -0.73 6.41
C THR A 40 16.53 -2.20 6.33
N TYR A 41 15.75 -3.07 6.95
CA TYR A 41 15.97 -4.51 6.91
C TYR A 41 15.89 -5.06 5.48
N ILE A 42 14.85 -4.69 4.74
CA ILE A 42 14.66 -5.15 3.35
C ILE A 42 15.84 -4.70 2.48
N LEU A 43 16.22 -3.44 2.55
CA LEU A 43 17.30 -2.90 1.75
C LEU A 43 18.65 -3.55 2.11
N ASP A 44 18.86 -3.86 3.38
CA ASP A 44 20.05 -4.59 3.80
C ASP A 44 20.10 -6.02 3.23
N GLN A 45 18.96 -6.70 3.15
CA GLN A 45 18.90 -8.04 2.54
C GLN A 45 19.14 -8.02 1.04
N ILE A 46 18.75 -6.96 0.37
CA ILE A 46 18.95 -6.80 -1.08
C ILE A 46 20.43 -6.49 -1.41
N LYS A 47 21.10 -5.72 -0.55
CA LYS A 47 22.51 -5.32 -0.64
C LYS A 47 22.97 -4.85 -2.03
N ASN A 48 23.66 -5.73 -2.75
CA ASN A 48 24.34 -5.41 -4.02
C ASN A 48 23.43 -5.50 -5.25
N ARG A 49 22.14 -5.78 -5.05
CA ARG A 49 21.20 -5.84 -6.16
C ARG A 49 20.64 -4.44 -6.44
N ASP A 50 20.48 -4.13 -7.72
CA ASP A 50 19.80 -2.91 -8.13
C ASP A 50 18.29 -3.10 -7.91
N ILE A 51 17.73 -2.34 -6.97
CA ILE A 51 16.31 -2.43 -6.63
C ILE A 51 15.41 -2.15 -7.85
N LYS A 52 15.85 -1.34 -8.80
CA LYS A 52 15.10 -1.04 -10.03
C LYS A 52 14.87 -2.27 -10.92
N ASN A 53 15.69 -3.29 -10.76
CA ASN A 53 15.57 -4.53 -11.51
C ASN A 53 14.84 -5.62 -10.74
N LEU A 54 14.37 -5.32 -9.53
CA LEU A 54 13.72 -6.30 -8.69
C LEU A 54 12.21 -6.30 -8.87
N LYS A 55 11.65 -7.50 -8.87
CA LYS A 55 10.21 -7.73 -8.73
C LYS A 55 9.96 -8.14 -7.28
N ILE A 56 9.10 -7.42 -6.60
CA ILE A 56 8.81 -7.63 -5.19
C ILE A 56 7.34 -7.95 -5.02
N LEU A 57 7.06 -9.03 -4.29
CA LEU A 57 5.70 -9.41 -3.90
C LEU A 57 5.53 -9.11 -2.41
N ASP A 58 4.56 -8.25 -2.11
CA ASP A 58 4.18 -7.95 -0.72
C ASP A 58 2.92 -8.75 -0.36
N VAL A 59 3.08 -9.78 0.43
CA VAL A 59 1.99 -10.65 0.87
C VAL A 59 1.35 -10.06 2.13
N GLY A 60 0.03 -9.81 2.06
CA GLY A 60 -0.68 -9.13 3.13
C GLY A 60 -0.38 -7.63 3.12
N CYS A 61 -0.45 -7.02 1.96
CA CYS A 61 0.00 -5.63 1.76
C CYS A 61 -0.90 -4.58 2.44
N GLY A 62 -2.12 -4.94 2.84
CA GLY A 62 -3.06 -4.00 3.44
C GLY A 62 -3.32 -2.80 2.54
N GLY A 63 -3.21 -1.61 3.07
CA GLY A 63 -3.36 -0.35 2.35
C GLY A 63 -2.14 0.07 1.53
N GLY A 64 -1.11 -0.76 1.44
CA GLY A 64 0.06 -0.50 0.61
C GLY A 64 1.20 0.25 1.28
N ILE A 65 1.24 0.27 2.61
CA ILE A 65 2.22 1.06 3.37
C ILE A 65 3.67 0.69 3.02
N MET A 66 3.96 -0.59 2.79
CA MET A 66 5.28 -1.06 2.38
C MET A 66 5.46 -1.08 0.86
N CYS A 67 4.38 -1.30 0.10
CA CYS A 67 4.45 -1.29 -1.36
C CYS A 67 4.95 0.03 -1.92
N GLU A 68 4.45 1.14 -1.38
CA GLU A 68 4.73 2.46 -1.96
C GLU A 68 6.18 2.89 -1.81
N PRO A 69 6.82 2.80 -0.63
CA PRO A 69 8.24 3.16 -0.53
C PRO A 69 9.13 2.30 -1.41
N LEU A 70 8.82 1.02 -1.58
CA LEU A 70 9.57 0.13 -2.47
C LEU A 70 9.39 0.54 -3.94
N ALA A 71 8.16 0.88 -4.33
CA ALA A 71 7.89 1.36 -5.69
C ALA A 71 8.55 2.70 -5.96
N ARG A 72 8.61 3.60 -4.98
CA ARG A 72 9.32 4.89 -5.12
C ARG A 72 10.81 4.71 -5.39
N LEU A 73 11.40 3.65 -4.86
CA LEU A 73 12.80 3.32 -5.13
C LEU A 73 12.99 2.65 -6.51
N GLY A 74 11.92 2.37 -7.21
CA GLY A 74 11.97 1.85 -8.57
C GLY A 74 11.70 0.36 -8.71
N ALA A 75 11.45 -0.36 -7.63
CA ALA A 75 11.10 -1.78 -7.70
C ALA A 75 9.75 -1.98 -8.39
N LYS A 76 9.59 -3.11 -9.06
CA LYS A 76 8.31 -3.55 -9.61
C LYS A 76 7.56 -4.30 -8.51
N VAL A 77 6.63 -3.62 -7.87
CA VAL A 77 5.94 -4.15 -6.70
C VAL A 77 4.56 -4.67 -7.09
N THR A 78 4.23 -5.85 -6.58
CA THR A 78 2.88 -6.41 -6.57
C THR A 78 2.47 -6.63 -5.13
N GLY A 79 1.35 -6.06 -4.74
CA GLY A 79 0.77 -6.29 -3.41
C GLY A 79 -0.43 -7.23 -3.52
N ILE A 80 -0.53 -8.16 -2.60
CA ILE A 80 -1.71 -9.02 -2.45
C ILE A 80 -2.21 -8.95 -1.02
N ASP A 81 -3.53 -9.04 -0.86
CA ASP A 81 -4.15 -9.03 0.45
C ASP A 81 -5.44 -9.85 0.43
N PHE A 82 -5.73 -10.47 1.55
CA PHE A 82 -6.93 -11.27 1.73
C PHE A 82 -8.20 -10.43 1.61
N ALA A 83 -8.17 -9.18 2.06
CA ALA A 83 -9.34 -8.30 2.09
C ALA A 83 -9.42 -7.45 0.81
N PRO A 84 -10.46 -7.64 -0.03
CA PRO A 84 -10.61 -6.86 -1.27
C PRO A 84 -10.68 -5.35 -1.02
N ASN A 85 -11.25 -4.92 0.10
CA ASN A 85 -11.36 -3.50 0.44
C ASN A 85 -9.98 -2.87 0.71
N ASN A 86 -9.06 -3.63 1.29
CA ASN A 86 -7.68 -3.17 1.48
C ASN A 86 -7.00 -2.93 0.13
N ILE A 87 -7.18 -3.84 -0.81
CA ILE A 87 -6.63 -3.70 -2.17
C ILE A 87 -7.20 -2.46 -2.87
N LYS A 88 -8.50 -2.24 -2.74
CA LYS A 88 -9.14 -1.04 -3.34
C LYS A 88 -8.60 0.24 -2.72
N ALA A 89 -8.44 0.29 -1.40
CA ALA A 89 -7.84 1.42 -0.72
C ALA A 89 -6.38 1.64 -1.15
N ALA A 90 -5.60 0.58 -1.24
CA ALA A 90 -4.20 0.63 -1.69
C ALA A 90 -4.09 1.18 -3.12
N LYS A 91 -4.94 0.71 -4.02
CA LYS A 91 -4.97 1.20 -5.41
C LYS A 91 -5.27 2.69 -5.51
N ILE A 92 -6.23 3.17 -4.73
CA ILE A 92 -6.58 4.60 -4.72
C ILE A 92 -5.39 5.44 -4.26
N HIS A 93 -4.75 5.06 -3.17
CA HIS A 93 -3.64 5.85 -2.63
C HIS A 93 -2.43 5.83 -3.58
N SER A 94 -2.05 4.68 -4.11
CA SER A 94 -0.92 4.58 -5.03
C SER A 94 -1.17 5.37 -6.31
N LYS A 95 -2.38 5.31 -6.85
CA LYS A 95 -2.77 6.07 -8.04
C LYS A 95 -2.71 7.58 -7.79
N ASN A 96 -3.20 8.04 -6.62
CA ASN A 96 -3.17 9.45 -6.25
C ASN A 96 -1.72 9.96 -6.10
N ASN A 97 -0.80 9.08 -5.77
CA ASN A 97 0.63 9.38 -5.65
C ASN A 97 1.43 9.02 -6.92
N LYS A 98 0.73 8.70 -8.01
CA LYS A 98 1.33 8.40 -9.32
C LYS A 98 2.32 7.26 -9.27
N LEU A 99 2.08 6.28 -8.42
CA LEU A 99 2.88 5.06 -8.32
C LEU A 99 2.22 3.94 -9.10
N LYS A 100 3.05 3.14 -9.76
CA LYS A 100 2.60 1.99 -10.51
C LYS A 100 2.87 0.73 -9.70
N ILE A 101 1.80 0.22 -9.12
CA ILE A 101 1.85 -0.99 -8.28
C ILE A 101 0.75 -1.94 -8.75
#